data_ad65c0a8f5534786ebdefe9b1da821ba
#
_entry.id   ad65c0a8f5534786ebdefe9b1da821ba
#
_cell.length_a   1.000
_cell.length_b   1.000
_cell.length_c   1.000
_cell.angle_alpha   90.00
_cell.angle_beta   90.00
_cell.angle_gamma   90.00
#
_symmetry.space_group_name_H-M   'P 1'
#
loop_
_entity.id
_entity.type
_entity.pdbx_description
1 polymer ?
#
loop_
_entity_poly.entity_id
_entity_poly.type
_entity_poly.pdbx_seq_one_letter_code
_entity_poly.pdbx_strand_id
1 'polypeptide(L)'
;MAADSAVMVIDAAKGIEPQTRKLFKICAMRNIPIFTFINKLDREARSPYDLMEELENEFGIGTYPMNWPIGCGIDFKGVYDREKREILAFNEFHRGQNKIKAIECTLDETEKLDELIGSRLRETLSDDIELLDGAGYEFDIEQVRRGKLSPVFFGSALNNFGIEPFLESFLTVSYTHLRAH
;
A
#
# COMPACT_ATOMS: atom_id res chain seq x y z
N MET A 1 23.30 -3.37 15.60
CA MET A 1 22.15 -3.86 14.81
C MET A 1 22.22 -3.19 13.46
N ALA A 2 22.01 -3.88 12.35
CA ALA A 2 22.28 -3.30 11.02
C ALA A 2 21.06 -2.54 10.43
N ALA A 3 19.86 -2.70 11.00
CA ALA A 3 18.65 -2.03 10.52
C ALA A 3 17.65 -1.89 11.67
N ASP A 4 16.94 -0.76 11.70
CA ASP A 4 15.89 -0.44 12.67
C ASP A 4 14.50 -0.73 12.12
N SER A 5 14.36 -0.84 10.81
CA SER A 5 13.15 -1.21 10.08
C SER A 5 13.52 -1.88 8.75
N ALA A 6 12.61 -2.67 8.22
CA ALA A 6 12.78 -3.36 6.93
C ALA A 6 11.61 -3.03 5.99
N VAL A 7 11.93 -2.95 4.70
CA VAL A 7 10.92 -2.85 3.64
C VAL A 7 10.88 -4.18 2.90
N MET A 8 9.71 -4.79 2.87
CA MET A 8 9.42 -6.00 2.10
C MET A 8 8.70 -5.62 0.83
N VAL A 9 9.33 -5.88 -0.32
CA VAL A 9 8.74 -5.61 -1.63
C VAL A 9 8.18 -6.90 -2.21
N ILE A 10 6.91 -6.89 -2.58
CA ILE A 10 6.18 -8.05 -3.13
C ILE A 10 5.69 -7.72 -4.54
N ASP A 11 5.84 -8.66 -5.45
CA ASP A 11 5.26 -8.60 -6.79
C ASP A 11 3.75 -8.92 -6.70
N ALA A 12 2.89 -8.00 -7.15
CA ALA A 12 1.44 -8.13 -7.04
C ALA A 12 0.86 -9.33 -7.82
N ALA A 13 1.57 -9.80 -8.85
CA ALA A 13 1.16 -10.99 -9.61
C ALA A 13 1.63 -12.30 -8.96
N LYS A 14 2.83 -12.28 -8.37
CA LYS A 14 3.48 -13.49 -7.85
C LYS A 14 3.19 -13.78 -6.37
N GLY A 15 2.92 -12.73 -5.58
CA GLY A 15 2.81 -12.86 -4.14
C GLY A 15 4.16 -13.10 -3.45
N ILE A 16 4.17 -13.90 -2.41
CA ILE A 16 5.35 -14.14 -1.57
C ILE A 16 6.28 -15.17 -2.21
N GLU A 17 7.46 -14.73 -2.60
CA GLU A 17 8.50 -15.59 -3.17
C GLU A 17 9.38 -16.23 -2.06
N PRO A 18 10.04 -17.39 -2.33
CA PRO A 18 10.83 -18.10 -1.32
C PRO A 18 11.93 -17.26 -0.66
N GLN A 19 12.53 -16.35 -1.41
CA GLN A 19 13.54 -15.41 -0.90
C GLN A 19 12.95 -14.47 0.16
N THR A 20 11.77 -13.94 -0.11
CA THR A 20 11.02 -13.06 0.79
C THR A 20 10.73 -13.75 2.12
N ARG A 21 10.33 -15.04 2.08
CA ARG A 21 10.10 -15.85 3.30
C ARG A 21 11.32 -15.96 4.18
N LYS A 22 12.51 -16.17 3.58
CA LYS A 22 13.76 -16.27 4.34
C LYS A 22 14.12 -14.97 5.04
N LEU A 23 14.01 -13.86 4.32
CA LEU A 23 14.33 -12.54 4.85
C LEU A 23 13.34 -12.11 5.93
N PHE A 24 12.06 -12.40 5.74
CA PHE A 24 11.04 -12.15 6.74
C PHE A 24 11.36 -12.85 8.07
N LYS A 25 11.68 -14.15 8.03
CA LYS A 25 12.04 -14.91 9.23
C LYS A 25 13.18 -14.27 10.01
N ILE A 26 14.19 -13.74 9.31
CA ILE A 26 15.32 -13.05 9.96
C ILE A 26 14.86 -11.76 10.64
N CYS A 27 14.00 -10.99 10.00
CA CYS A 27 13.45 -9.75 10.58
C CYS A 27 12.55 -10.06 11.78
N ALA A 28 11.67 -11.05 11.66
CA ALA A 28 10.77 -11.49 12.74
C ALA A 28 11.52 -11.99 13.98
N MET A 29 12.58 -12.79 13.79
CA MET A 29 13.43 -13.27 14.91
C MET A 29 14.11 -12.13 15.67
N ARG A 30 14.27 -10.98 15.06
CA ARG A 30 14.93 -9.79 15.63
C ARG A 30 13.95 -8.71 16.06
N ASN A 31 12.63 -8.95 15.92
CA ASN A 31 11.56 -7.98 16.14
C ASN A 31 11.77 -6.67 15.36
N ILE A 32 12.28 -6.77 14.13
CA ILE A 32 12.45 -5.62 13.24
C ILE A 32 11.08 -5.30 12.62
N PRO A 33 10.57 -4.06 12.76
CA PRO A 33 9.36 -3.63 12.08
C PRO A 33 9.45 -3.80 10.58
N ILE A 34 8.41 -4.35 9.95
CA ILE A 34 8.37 -4.62 8.52
C ILE A 34 7.25 -3.80 7.88
N PHE A 35 7.61 -3.03 6.86
CA PHE A 35 6.70 -2.34 5.97
C PHE A 35 6.60 -3.13 4.67
N THR A 36 5.41 -3.36 4.20
CA THR A 36 5.18 -4.12 2.96
C THR A 36 4.80 -3.18 1.82
N PHE A 37 5.51 -3.27 0.70
CA PHE A 37 5.18 -2.58 -0.53
C PHE A 37 4.80 -3.59 -1.61
N ILE A 38 3.52 -3.61 -2.00
CA ILE A 38 3.00 -4.46 -3.08
C ILE A 38 3.13 -3.70 -4.39
N ASN A 39 4.09 -4.14 -5.19
CA ASN A 39 4.60 -3.46 -6.39
C ASN A 39 4.04 -4.07 -7.68
N LYS A 40 4.15 -3.33 -8.76
CA LYS A 40 3.80 -3.73 -10.13
C LYS A 40 2.31 -3.80 -10.42
N LEU A 41 1.53 -2.94 -9.80
CA LEU A 41 0.10 -2.82 -10.11
C LEU A 41 -0.20 -2.28 -11.52
N ASP A 42 0.81 -1.77 -12.22
CA ASP A 42 0.77 -1.46 -13.66
C ASP A 42 0.68 -2.70 -14.55
N ARG A 43 0.73 -3.89 -13.97
CA ARG A 43 0.54 -5.19 -14.64
C ARG A 43 -0.65 -5.92 -14.03
N GLU A 44 -1.08 -6.98 -14.70
CA GLU A 44 -2.08 -7.89 -14.15
C GLU A 44 -1.64 -8.39 -12.78
N ALA A 45 -2.53 -8.24 -11.78
CA ALA A 45 -2.24 -8.49 -10.39
C ALA A 45 -3.32 -9.38 -9.77
N ARG A 46 -2.96 -10.05 -8.67
CA ARG A 46 -3.90 -10.76 -7.80
C ARG A 46 -4.74 -9.78 -7.00
N SER A 47 -5.85 -10.25 -6.44
CA SER A 47 -6.67 -9.45 -5.54
C SER A 47 -5.84 -8.89 -4.37
N PRO A 48 -6.00 -7.61 -4.03
CA PRO A 48 -5.35 -7.04 -2.84
C PRO A 48 -5.68 -7.79 -1.55
N TYR A 49 -6.91 -8.27 -1.41
CA TYR A 49 -7.35 -9.08 -0.28
C TYR A 49 -6.59 -10.41 -0.19
N ASP A 50 -6.45 -11.12 -1.32
CA ASP A 50 -5.72 -12.40 -1.36
C ASP A 50 -4.24 -12.22 -1.00
N LEU A 51 -3.63 -11.11 -1.44
CA LEU A 51 -2.24 -10.79 -1.13
C LEU A 51 -2.04 -10.48 0.36
N MET A 52 -2.97 -9.75 0.96
CA MET A 52 -2.93 -9.47 2.40
C MET A 52 -3.17 -10.75 3.23
N GLU A 53 -4.15 -11.56 2.84
CA GLU A 53 -4.40 -12.86 3.50
C GLU A 53 -3.19 -13.79 3.40
N GLU A 54 -2.52 -13.86 2.24
CA GLU A 54 -1.28 -14.63 2.08
C GLU A 54 -0.19 -14.14 3.03
N LEU A 55 -0.01 -12.82 3.18
CA LEU A 55 0.94 -12.25 4.12
C LEU A 55 0.65 -12.65 5.57
N GLU A 56 -0.60 -12.54 5.98
CA GLU A 56 -1.04 -12.87 7.34
C GLU A 56 -0.85 -14.37 7.64
N ASN A 57 -1.27 -15.23 6.72
CA ASN A 57 -1.17 -16.69 6.87
C ASN A 57 0.28 -17.16 6.85
N GLU A 58 1.12 -16.63 5.97
CA GLU A 58 2.50 -17.06 5.82
C GLU A 58 3.39 -16.57 6.98
N PHE A 59 3.13 -15.37 7.48
CA PHE A 59 4.01 -14.70 8.43
C PHE A 59 3.48 -14.63 9.85
N GLY A 60 2.19 -14.89 10.05
CA GLY A 60 1.56 -14.85 11.36
C GLY A 60 1.54 -13.44 11.98
N ILE A 61 1.52 -12.39 11.15
CA ILE A 61 1.39 -11.00 11.55
C ILE A 61 0.15 -10.38 10.93
N GLY A 62 -0.42 -9.36 11.57
CA GLY A 62 -1.52 -8.60 10.97
C GLY A 62 -1.02 -7.72 9.82
N THR A 63 -1.92 -7.36 8.92
CA THR A 63 -1.69 -6.37 7.86
C THR A 63 -2.64 -5.21 8.02
N TYR A 64 -2.19 -4.00 7.66
CA TYR A 64 -3.04 -2.82 7.58
C TYR A 64 -2.78 -2.08 6.27
N PRO A 65 -3.75 -2.00 5.37
CA PRO A 65 -3.59 -1.27 4.12
C PRO A 65 -3.62 0.24 4.39
N MET A 66 -2.49 0.90 4.18
CA MET A 66 -2.36 2.35 4.31
C MET A 66 -2.97 3.08 3.12
N ASN A 67 -2.90 2.45 1.95
CA ASN A 67 -3.60 2.89 0.76
C ASN A 67 -4.31 1.70 0.09
N TRP A 68 -5.19 1.97 -0.87
CA TRP A 68 -5.92 0.95 -1.61
C TRP A 68 -5.81 1.17 -3.11
N PRO A 69 -5.54 0.13 -3.92
CA PRO A 69 -5.35 0.30 -5.35
C PRO A 69 -6.67 0.53 -6.08
N ILE A 70 -6.63 1.36 -7.10
CA ILE A 70 -7.75 1.64 -8.00
C ILE A 70 -7.47 0.97 -9.33
N GLY A 71 -8.05 -0.23 -9.51
CA GLY A 71 -7.78 -1.09 -10.65
C GLY A 71 -6.39 -1.73 -10.62
N CYS A 72 -6.08 -2.48 -11.67
CA CYS A 72 -4.75 -3.07 -11.89
C CYS A 72 -4.50 -3.24 -13.40
N GLY A 73 -3.24 -3.47 -13.78
CA GLY A 73 -2.85 -3.60 -15.18
C GLY A 73 -3.12 -2.34 -15.99
N ILE A 74 -3.78 -2.50 -17.12
CA ILE A 74 -4.17 -1.37 -17.98
C ILE A 74 -5.23 -0.46 -17.33
N ASP A 75 -5.99 -1.00 -16.39
CA ASP A 75 -7.03 -0.29 -15.64
C ASP A 75 -6.49 0.35 -14.37
N PHE A 76 -5.19 0.24 -14.08
CA PHE A 76 -4.59 0.88 -12.91
C PHE A 76 -4.62 2.40 -13.05
N LYS A 77 -5.44 3.04 -12.24
CA LYS A 77 -5.70 4.49 -12.28
C LYS A 77 -5.05 5.26 -11.12
N GLY A 78 -4.63 4.57 -10.08
CA GLY A 78 -4.06 5.20 -8.91
C GLY A 78 -4.26 4.44 -7.62
N VAL A 79 -4.16 5.16 -6.51
CA VAL A 79 -4.42 4.61 -5.17
C VAL A 79 -5.29 5.59 -4.36
N TYR A 80 -6.05 5.03 -3.43
CA TYR A 80 -6.75 5.78 -2.38
C TYR A 80 -5.89 5.77 -1.11
N ASP A 81 -5.51 6.95 -0.63
CA ASP A 81 -4.82 7.14 0.65
C ASP A 81 -5.87 7.10 1.78
N ARG A 82 -5.79 6.08 2.63
CA ARG A 82 -6.77 5.87 3.70
C ARG A 82 -6.61 6.84 4.87
N GLU A 83 -5.41 7.32 5.13
CA GLU A 83 -5.13 8.28 6.20
C GLU A 83 -5.65 9.67 5.83
N LYS A 84 -5.32 10.14 4.63
CA LYS A 84 -5.73 11.45 4.13
C LYS A 84 -7.17 11.45 3.57
N ARG A 85 -7.73 10.26 3.29
CA ARG A 85 -9.01 10.04 2.62
C ARG A 85 -9.09 10.70 1.24
N GLU A 86 -8.00 10.60 0.51
CA GLU A 86 -7.82 11.22 -0.79
C GLU A 86 -7.43 10.18 -1.85
N ILE A 87 -7.83 10.46 -3.08
CA ILE A 87 -7.46 9.66 -4.25
C ILE A 87 -6.30 10.35 -4.94
N LEU A 88 -5.23 9.58 -5.14
CA LEU A 88 -4.10 9.95 -5.96
C LEU A 88 -4.25 9.24 -7.30
N ALA A 89 -4.77 9.94 -8.31
CA ALA A 89 -5.00 9.40 -9.64
C ALA A 89 -3.93 9.82 -10.65
N PHE A 90 -3.68 8.95 -11.63
CA PHE A 90 -2.82 9.28 -12.77
C PHE A 90 -3.50 10.30 -13.70
N ASN A 91 -2.75 11.28 -14.14
CA ASN A 91 -3.14 12.09 -15.28
C ASN A 91 -2.55 11.48 -16.56
N GLU A 92 -3.38 10.91 -17.43
CA GLU A 92 -2.95 10.23 -18.68
C GLU A 92 -2.24 11.17 -19.68
N PHE A 93 -2.37 12.47 -19.52
CA PHE A 93 -1.81 13.46 -20.46
C PHE A 93 -0.28 13.63 -20.39
N HIS A 94 0.42 12.94 -19.49
CA HIS A 94 1.86 13.15 -19.27
C HIS A 94 2.71 11.89 -19.41
N ARG A 95 2.35 10.98 -20.30
CA ARG A 95 3.18 9.82 -20.71
C ARG A 95 4.47 10.25 -21.40
N GLY A 96 5.33 10.97 -20.73
CA GLY A 96 6.62 11.37 -21.35
C GLY A 96 7.44 12.35 -20.52
N GLN A 97 6.94 12.84 -19.41
CA GLN A 97 7.71 13.72 -18.53
C GLN A 97 7.75 13.18 -17.08
N ASN A 98 8.93 13.24 -16.49
CA ASN A 98 9.36 12.61 -15.24
C ASN A 98 8.65 13.05 -13.94
N LYS A 99 7.45 13.61 -13.99
CA LYS A 99 6.61 13.88 -12.82
C LYS A 99 5.14 13.60 -13.15
N ILE A 100 4.66 12.46 -12.71
CA ILE A 100 3.23 12.17 -12.66
C ILE A 100 2.65 13.11 -11.60
N LYS A 101 1.90 14.12 -12.05
CA LYS A 101 1.13 14.95 -11.13
C LYS A 101 -0.08 14.13 -10.71
N ALA A 102 -0.07 13.65 -9.46
CA ALA A 102 -1.27 13.08 -8.86
C ALA A 102 -2.36 14.14 -8.80
N ILE A 103 -3.58 13.80 -9.19
CA ILE A 103 -4.75 14.63 -9.00
C ILE A 103 -5.37 14.19 -7.67
N GLU A 104 -5.39 15.07 -6.70
CA GLU A 104 -6.03 14.86 -5.42
C GLU A 104 -7.53 15.07 -5.55
N CYS A 105 -8.31 14.12 -5.03
CA CYS A 105 -9.77 14.13 -5.08
C CYS A 105 -10.32 13.27 -3.94
N THR A 106 -11.46 13.64 -3.39
CA THR A 106 -12.13 12.88 -2.33
C THR A 106 -13.22 11.98 -2.90
N LEU A 107 -13.66 10.97 -2.12
CA LEU A 107 -14.74 10.07 -2.54
C LEU A 107 -16.08 10.78 -2.78
N ASP A 108 -16.29 11.96 -2.17
CA ASP A 108 -17.51 12.75 -2.29
C ASP A 108 -17.58 13.52 -3.62
N GLU A 109 -16.46 13.71 -4.31
CA GLU A 109 -16.38 14.41 -5.60
C GLU A 109 -16.74 13.45 -6.76
N THR A 110 -17.95 12.90 -6.75
CA THR A 110 -18.38 11.80 -7.66
C THR A 110 -18.21 12.12 -9.14
N GLU A 111 -18.58 13.33 -9.58
CA GLU A 111 -18.46 13.74 -10.99
C GLU A 111 -17.00 13.77 -11.44
N LYS A 112 -16.14 14.39 -10.63
CA LYS A 112 -14.69 14.46 -10.89
C LYS A 112 -14.04 13.06 -10.86
N LEU A 113 -14.49 12.18 -9.96
CA LEU A 113 -14.04 10.80 -9.89
C LEU A 113 -14.46 9.99 -11.11
N ASP A 114 -15.71 10.13 -11.55
CA ASP A 114 -16.20 9.43 -12.74
C ASP A 114 -15.43 9.85 -14.00
N GLU A 115 -15.01 11.12 -14.09
CA GLU A 115 -14.14 11.60 -15.17
C GLU A 115 -12.72 11.03 -15.08
N LEU A 116 -12.17 10.87 -13.87
CA LEU A 116 -10.79 10.43 -13.65
C LEU A 116 -10.60 8.92 -13.76
N ILE A 117 -11.47 8.15 -13.13
CA ILE A 117 -11.33 6.70 -12.98
C ILE A 117 -12.47 5.89 -13.61
N GLY A 118 -13.58 6.54 -13.93
CA GLY A 118 -14.81 5.91 -14.42
C GLY A 118 -15.71 5.38 -13.30
N SER A 119 -17.02 5.35 -13.56
CA SER A 119 -18.05 4.98 -12.57
C SER A 119 -17.85 3.57 -12.00
N ARG A 120 -17.47 2.60 -12.83
CA ARG A 120 -17.21 1.22 -12.40
C ARG A 120 -16.12 1.12 -11.33
N LEU A 121 -14.98 1.77 -11.55
CA LEU A 121 -13.87 1.73 -10.59
C LEU A 121 -14.19 2.54 -9.33
N ARG A 122 -14.93 3.65 -9.46
CA ARG A 122 -15.42 4.42 -8.31
C ARG A 122 -16.33 3.59 -7.41
N GLU A 123 -17.31 2.88 -7.99
CA GLU A 123 -18.21 2.00 -7.23
C GLU A 123 -17.44 0.90 -6.52
N THR A 124 -16.56 0.19 -7.24
CA THR A 124 -15.71 -0.85 -6.65
C THR A 124 -14.86 -0.30 -5.51
N LEU A 125 -14.26 0.88 -5.69
CA LEU A 125 -13.45 1.52 -4.64
C LEU A 125 -14.31 1.86 -3.41
N SER A 126 -15.51 2.41 -3.61
CA SER A 126 -16.41 2.75 -2.51
C SER A 126 -16.79 1.51 -1.70
N ASP A 127 -17.13 0.42 -2.36
CA ASP A 127 -17.49 -0.86 -1.73
C ASP A 127 -16.27 -1.43 -0.95
N ASP A 128 -15.08 -1.40 -1.54
CA ASP A 128 -13.85 -1.86 -0.90
C ASP A 128 -13.52 -1.04 0.35
N ILE A 129 -13.63 0.30 0.29
CA ILE A 129 -13.34 1.17 1.43
C ILE A 129 -14.38 0.98 2.53
N GLU A 130 -15.66 0.84 2.20
CA GLU A 130 -16.70 0.53 3.18
C GLU A 130 -16.42 -0.81 3.89
N LEU A 131 -15.98 -1.82 3.17
CA LEU A 131 -15.59 -3.12 3.71
C LEU A 131 -14.38 -3.01 4.64
N LEU A 132 -13.34 -2.30 4.22
CA LEU A 132 -12.12 -2.10 5.01
C LEU A 132 -12.37 -1.28 6.29
N ASP A 133 -13.19 -0.24 6.21
CA ASP A 133 -13.57 0.58 7.36
C ASP A 133 -14.54 -0.18 8.29
N GLY A 134 -15.44 -0.99 7.73
CA GLY A 134 -16.37 -1.84 8.46
C GLY A 134 -15.71 -3.01 9.19
N ALA A 135 -14.55 -3.47 8.73
CA ALA A 135 -13.78 -4.53 9.40
C ALA A 135 -13.23 -4.10 10.77
N GLY A 136 -13.27 -2.80 11.10
CA GLY A 136 -12.96 -2.27 12.43
C GLY A 136 -11.48 -2.33 12.84
N TYR A 137 -10.57 -2.60 11.90
CA TYR A 137 -9.14 -2.56 12.17
C TYR A 137 -8.65 -1.11 12.15
N GLU A 138 -8.14 -0.65 13.29
CA GLU A 138 -7.45 0.63 13.39
C GLU A 138 -5.94 0.45 13.21
N PHE A 139 -5.30 1.48 12.66
CA PHE A 139 -3.84 1.50 12.54
C PHE A 139 -3.21 1.66 13.93
N ASP A 140 -2.44 0.66 14.35
CA ASP A 140 -1.75 0.64 15.64
C ASP A 140 -0.23 0.65 15.45
N ILE A 141 0.36 1.81 15.64
CA ILE A 141 1.79 2.04 15.52
C ILE A 141 2.62 1.19 16.51
N GLU A 142 2.08 0.89 17.70
CA GLU A 142 2.79 0.07 18.67
C GLU A 142 2.85 -1.41 18.24
N GLN A 143 1.83 -1.90 17.56
CA GLN A 143 1.85 -3.22 16.93
C GLN A 143 2.87 -3.28 15.78
N VAL A 144 3.00 -2.21 15.01
CA VAL A 144 4.04 -2.10 13.96
C VAL A 144 5.43 -2.17 14.58
N ARG A 145 5.69 -1.38 15.63
CA ARG A 145 6.97 -1.36 16.34
C ARG A 145 7.35 -2.72 16.93
N ARG A 146 6.37 -3.48 17.37
CA ARG A 146 6.55 -4.84 17.91
C ARG A 146 6.67 -5.92 16.82
N GLY A 147 6.61 -5.55 15.55
CA GLY A 147 6.63 -6.50 14.44
C GLY A 147 5.40 -7.42 14.37
N LYS A 148 4.25 -6.99 14.93
CA LYS A 148 2.98 -7.72 14.95
C LYS A 148 2.00 -7.26 13.87
N LEU A 149 2.21 -6.07 13.32
CA LEU A 149 1.43 -5.47 12.27
C LEU A 149 2.36 -4.94 11.19
N SER A 150 2.08 -5.23 9.93
CA SER A 150 2.77 -4.63 8.79
C SER A 150 1.89 -3.62 8.09
N PRO A 151 2.29 -2.35 8.00
CA PRO A 151 1.67 -1.39 7.10
C PRO A 151 1.88 -1.85 5.65
N VAL A 152 0.79 -1.94 4.88
CA VAL A 152 0.81 -2.39 3.49
C VAL A 152 0.52 -1.21 2.57
N PHE A 153 1.38 -1.04 1.58
CA PHE A 153 1.24 -0.03 0.53
C PHE A 153 1.17 -0.71 -0.82
N PHE A 154 0.31 -0.21 -1.68
CA PHE A 154 0.14 -0.65 -3.05
C PHE A 154 0.65 0.41 -4.02
N GLY A 155 1.30 0.00 -5.09
CA GLY A 155 1.81 0.95 -6.07
C GLY A 155 2.53 0.33 -7.27
N SER A 156 3.19 1.20 -8.04
CA SER A 156 4.05 0.82 -9.16
C SER A 156 5.33 1.65 -9.11
N ALA A 157 6.43 1.00 -8.77
CA ALA A 157 7.74 1.64 -8.73
C ALA A 157 8.23 2.07 -10.13
N LEU A 158 7.83 1.34 -11.18
CA LEU A 158 8.16 1.68 -12.56
C LEU A 158 7.62 3.06 -12.96
N ASN A 159 6.42 3.37 -12.48
CA ASN A 159 5.72 4.63 -12.76
C ASN A 159 5.88 5.66 -11.64
N ASN A 160 6.74 5.40 -10.65
CA ASN A 160 6.91 6.24 -9.45
C ASN A 160 5.60 6.48 -8.66
N PHE A 161 4.63 5.55 -8.76
CA PHE A 161 3.32 5.74 -8.19
C PHE A 161 3.21 5.05 -6.82
N GLY A 162 2.75 5.79 -5.82
CA GLY A 162 2.62 5.30 -4.44
C GLY A 162 3.95 5.26 -3.66
N ILE A 163 5.09 5.61 -4.28
CA ILE A 163 6.41 5.59 -3.65
C ILE A 163 6.58 6.74 -2.66
N GLU A 164 6.19 7.95 -3.06
CA GLU A 164 6.35 9.13 -2.20
C GLU A 164 5.54 9.05 -0.91
N PRO A 165 4.22 8.74 -0.92
CA PRO A 165 3.45 8.50 0.30
C PRO A 165 3.99 7.35 1.16
N PHE A 166 4.48 6.29 0.52
CA PHE A 166 5.14 5.19 1.21
C PHE A 166 6.38 5.66 1.97
N LEU A 167 7.27 6.41 1.32
CA LEU A 167 8.49 6.92 1.94
C LEU A 167 8.21 7.90 3.07
N GLU A 168 7.22 8.78 2.91
CA GLU A 168 6.78 9.72 3.96
C GLU A 168 6.31 8.96 5.21
N SER A 169 5.43 7.98 5.03
CA SER A 169 4.93 7.15 6.12
C SER A 169 6.04 6.33 6.77
N PHE A 170 6.91 5.71 5.96
CA PHE A 170 8.06 4.94 6.44
C PHE A 170 9.01 5.81 7.28
N LEU A 171 9.32 7.01 6.82
CA LEU A 171 10.18 7.95 7.56
C LEU A 171 9.52 8.39 8.87
N THR A 172 8.23 8.71 8.85
CA THR A 172 7.49 9.13 10.05
C THR A 172 7.54 8.07 11.13
N VAL A 173 7.27 6.81 10.79
CA VAL A 173 7.28 5.69 11.72
C VAL A 173 8.69 5.36 12.18
N SER A 174 9.67 5.33 11.26
CA SER A 174 11.08 5.02 11.59
C SER A 174 11.73 6.12 12.44
N TYR A 175 11.42 7.41 12.17
CA TYR A 175 11.99 8.53 12.91
C TYR A 175 11.46 8.65 14.34
N THR A 176 10.20 8.32 14.57
CA THR A 176 9.62 8.29 15.91
C THR A 176 10.22 7.18 16.78
N HIS A 177 10.75 6.14 16.14
CA HIS A 177 11.46 5.06 16.84
C HIS A 177 12.84 5.52 17.37
N LEU A 178 13.55 6.37 16.63
CA LEU A 178 14.90 6.85 17.01
C LEU A 178 14.86 7.87 18.17
N ARG A 179 13.72 8.53 18.44
CA ARG A 179 13.58 9.49 19.53
C ARG A 179 13.07 8.90 20.85
N ALA A 180 12.70 7.63 20.88
CA ALA A 180 12.18 6.94 22.06
C ALA A 180 13.28 6.14 22.83
N HIS A 181 14.52 6.26 22.41
CA HIS A 181 15.74 5.80 23.09
C HIS A 181 16.66 7.00 23.31
#